data_5a55a0b84f5bd06f79a2f15434f0b4a4
#
_entry.id   5a55a0b84f5bd06f79a2f15434f0b4a4
#
_cell.length_a   1.000
_cell.length_b   1.000
_cell.length_c   1.000
_cell.angle_alpha   90.00
_cell.angle_beta   90.00
_cell.angle_gamma   90.00
#
_symmetry.space_group_name_H-M   'P 1'
#
loop_
_entity.id
_entity.type
_entity.pdbx_description
1 polymer ?
#
loop_
_entity_poly.entity_id
_entity_poly.type
_entity_poly.pdbx_seq_one_letter_code
_entity_poly.pdbx_strand_id
1 'polypeptide(L)'
;MKLLRASQAVCTELPQDELPEWIQLLPAGICKTRDGREPWNNKNPEKILKAFQAFAMDLPGDYEHQSMAGKEKTGPVGASGWIDKMEVRGAGEIWGRVKWTEQAAELISTRKYRYISPVFDYDKNTREIMNLVSFALTNNPNLLLRAVATQEGAPKMPGLKEKLVKAMNDMAENAEDEAVKESIAKCMADHFGDGEKPEEEE
;
A
#
# COMPACT_ATOMS: atom_id res chain seq x y z
N MET A 1 1.12 27.00 18.54
CA MET A 1 0.56 26.32 17.36
C MET A 1 -0.44 25.28 17.84
N LYS A 2 -1.70 25.34 17.42
CA LYS A 2 -2.72 24.35 17.81
C LYS A 2 -2.83 23.32 16.70
N LEU A 3 -2.36 22.11 16.95
CA LEU A 3 -2.52 20.98 16.04
C LEU A 3 -3.93 20.39 16.17
N LEU A 4 -4.50 19.98 15.05
CA LEU A 4 -5.72 19.21 14.99
C LEU A 4 -5.40 17.88 14.30
N ARG A 5 -6.19 16.86 14.64
CA ARG A 5 -6.08 15.52 14.03
C ARG A 5 -7.16 15.35 12.98
N ALA A 6 -6.76 14.86 11.81
CA ALA A 6 -7.66 14.45 10.75
C ALA A 6 -7.49 12.96 10.47
N SER A 7 -8.60 12.30 10.21
CA SER A 7 -8.70 10.95 9.69
C SER A 7 -9.53 10.97 8.42
N GLN A 8 -9.42 9.94 7.60
CA GLN A 8 -10.16 9.78 6.34
C GLN A 8 -9.83 10.85 5.28
N ALA A 9 -8.64 11.41 5.32
CA ALA A 9 -8.27 12.51 4.45
C ALA A 9 -7.70 12.07 3.10
N VAL A 10 -6.94 10.99 3.07
CA VAL A 10 -6.25 10.47 1.87
C VAL A 10 -6.53 8.99 1.74
N CYS A 11 -6.92 8.53 0.56
CA CYS A 11 -7.16 7.11 0.32
C CYS A 11 -6.47 6.66 -0.95
N THR A 12 -5.69 5.60 -0.84
CA THR A 12 -5.03 4.91 -1.95
C THR A 12 -5.72 3.57 -2.15
N GLU A 13 -6.13 3.27 -3.38
CA GLU A 13 -6.63 1.93 -3.71
C GLU A 13 -5.47 0.94 -3.72
N LEU A 14 -5.68 -0.23 -3.10
CA LEU A 14 -4.70 -1.30 -3.07
C LEU A 14 -4.69 -2.06 -4.41
N PRO A 15 -3.51 -2.51 -4.91
CA PRO A 15 -3.40 -3.30 -6.12
C PRO A 15 -4.18 -4.62 -6.00
N GLN A 16 -4.58 -5.17 -7.16
CA GLN A 16 -5.45 -6.35 -7.19
C GLN A 16 -4.69 -7.66 -7.06
N ASP A 17 -3.47 -7.73 -7.60
CA ASP A 17 -2.76 -8.99 -7.86
C ASP A 17 -1.63 -9.27 -6.87
N GLU A 18 -1.17 -8.27 -6.12
CA GLU A 18 -0.10 -8.42 -5.13
C GLU A 18 -0.37 -7.59 -3.88
N LEU A 19 -0.02 -8.16 -2.72
CA LEU A 19 -0.04 -7.43 -1.46
C LEU A 19 1.09 -6.38 -1.47
N PRO A 20 0.78 -5.07 -1.46
CA PRO A 20 1.82 -4.06 -1.61
C PRO A 20 2.69 -3.98 -0.34
N GLU A 21 4.00 -4.03 -0.52
CA GLU A 21 4.95 -3.73 0.56
C GLU A 21 5.01 -2.22 0.85
N TRP A 22 4.85 -1.39 -0.18
CA TRP A 22 4.85 0.05 -0.06
C TRP A 22 3.50 0.64 -0.43
N ILE A 23 2.99 1.54 0.40
CA ILE A 23 1.72 2.24 0.19
C ILE A 23 1.94 3.74 0.20
N GLN A 24 1.24 4.46 -0.68
CA GLN A 24 1.20 5.91 -0.66
C GLN A 24 0.31 6.38 0.49
N LEU A 25 0.87 7.17 1.39
CA LEU A 25 0.16 7.74 2.54
C LEU A 25 -0.33 9.15 2.26
N LEU A 26 0.48 9.97 1.57
CA LEU A 26 0.10 11.33 1.19
C LEU A 26 0.54 11.62 -0.24
N PRO A 27 -0.28 12.33 -1.04
CA PRO A 27 0.16 12.89 -2.31
C PRO A 27 1.10 14.08 -2.09
N ALA A 28 1.82 14.49 -3.10
CA ALA A 28 2.59 15.73 -3.09
C ALA A 28 1.68 16.96 -3.06
N GLY A 29 2.05 17.97 -2.29
CA GLY A 29 1.35 19.27 -2.27
C GLY A 29 -0.08 19.22 -1.72
N ILE A 30 -1.05 19.65 -2.53
CA ILE A 30 -2.45 19.84 -2.09
C ILE A 30 -3.21 18.51 -2.05
N CYS A 31 -3.70 18.16 -0.86
CA CYS A 31 -4.52 16.97 -0.59
C CYS A 31 -6.01 17.33 -0.59
N LYS A 32 -6.69 17.14 -1.74
CA LYS A 32 -8.12 17.43 -1.91
C LYS A 32 -9.00 16.36 -1.26
N THR A 33 -10.18 16.73 -0.80
CA THR A 33 -11.15 15.84 -0.15
C THR A 33 -12.40 15.61 -1.01
N ARG A 34 -13.07 14.47 -0.86
CA ARG A 34 -14.36 14.18 -1.53
C ARG A 34 -15.53 14.91 -0.90
N ASP A 35 -15.47 15.14 0.40
CA ASP A 35 -16.56 15.74 1.19
C ASP A 35 -16.58 17.26 1.14
N GLY A 36 -15.78 17.89 0.28
CA GLY A 36 -15.77 19.34 0.08
C GLY A 36 -15.11 20.16 1.19
N ARG A 37 -14.48 19.50 2.19
CA ARG A 37 -13.67 20.23 3.17
C ARG A 37 -12.52 20.95 2.49
N GLU A 38 -12.04 22.03 3.11
CA GLU A 38 -10.81 22.69 2.70
C GLU A 38 -9.66 21.68 2.62
N PRO A 39 -8.86 21.70 1.54
CA PRO A 39 -7.78 20.76 1.35
C PRO A 39 -6.69 20.93 2.41
N TRP A 40 -5.98 19.85 2.70
CA TRP A 40 -4.74 19.91 3.46
C TRP A 40 -3.55 20.09 2.53
N ASN A 41 -2.39 20.39 3.10
CA ASN A 41 -1.18 20.65 2.34
C ASN A 41 0.00 19.85 2.89
N ASN A 42 0.52 18.94 2.06
CA ASN A 42 1.80 18.26 2.26
C ASN A 42 2.92 19.14 1.71
N LYS A 43 3.14 20.32 2.33
CA LYS A 43 4.11 21.32 1.88
C LYS A 43 5.55 20.95 2.19
N ASN A 44 5.77 20.31 3.34
CA ASN A 44 7.09 19.96 3.85
C ASN A 44 7.20 18.47 4.15
N PRO A 45 7.29 17.59 3.13
CA PRO A 45 7.33 16.15 3.33
C PRO A 45 8.50 15.69 4.22
N GLU A 46 9.65 16.36 4.13
CA GLU A 46 10.81 16.08 4.98
C GLU A 46 10.55 16.30 6.46
N LYS A 47 9.66 17.22 6.80
CA LYS A 47 9.25 17.46 8.19
C LYS A 47 8.42 16.30 8.74
N ILE A 48 7.54 15.75 7.91
CA ILE A 48 6.74 14.57 8.25
C ILE A 48 7.67 13.36 8.44
N LEU A 49 8.63 13.17 7.54
CA LEU A 49 9.63 12.11 7.66
C LEU A 49 10.46 12.22 8.94
N LYS A 50 10.94 13.43 9.26
CA LYS A 50 11.67 13.67 10.53
C LYS A 50 10.81 13.41 11.77
N ALA A 51 9.52 13.76 11.73
CA ALA A 51 8.60 13.48 12.83
C ALA A 51 8.41 11.97 13.03
N PHE A 52 8.28 11.20 11.95
CA PHE A 52 8.23 9.74 12.00
C PHE A 52 9.53 9.14 12.61
N GLN A 53 10.68 9.59 12.14
CA GLN A 53 11.99 9.14 12.66
C GLN A 53 12.15 9.45 14.15
N ALA A 54 11.70 10.64 14.59
CA ALA A 54 11.75 11.05 15.98
C ALA A 54 10.78 10.27 16.88
N PHE A 55 9.67 9.76 16.33
CA PHE A 55 8.72 8.91 17.05
C PHE A 55 9.32 7.55 17.42
N ALA A 56 10.28 7.04 16.61
CA ALA A 56 11.09 5.84 16.84
C ALA A 56 10.28 4.55 17.14
N MET A 57 9.05 4.48 16.65
CA MET A 57 8.16 3.31 16.71
C MET A 57 7.43 3.14 15.38
N ASP A 58 7.04 1.90 15.07
CA ASP A 58 6.24 1.62 13.89
C ASP A 58 4.86 2.27 14.01
N LEU A 59 4.33 2.86 12.92
CA LEU A 59 2.98 3.40 12.93
C LEU A 59 1.95 2.28 12.74
N PRO A 60 0.93 2.19 13.61
CA PRO A 60 -0.08 1.16 13.53
C PRO A 60 -1.08 1.43 12.39
N GLY A 61 -1.52 0.35 11.76
CA GLY A 61 -2.72 0.32 10.93
C GLY A 61 -3.88 -0.33 11.67
N ASP A 62 -5.11 0.14 11.42
CA ASP A 62 -6.34 -0.46 11.94
C ASP A 62 -7.38 -0.70 10.83
N TYR A 63 -8.61 -1.04 11.21
CA TYR A 63 -9.75 -1.18 10.31
C TYR A 63 -10.75 -0.05 10.61
N GLU A 64 -11.18 0.68 9.56
CA GLU A 64 -12.21 1.72 9.62
C GLU A 64 -11.95 2.80 10.68
N HIS A 65 -10.66 3.08 11.00
CA HIS A 65 -10.27 4.03 12.04
C HIS A 65 -10.83 3.73 13.44
N GLN A 66 -10.99 2.45 13.78
CA GLN A 66 -11.58 2.05 15.06
C GLN A 66 -10.71 2.41 16.27
N SER A 67 -9.41 2.58 16.09
CA SER A 67 -8.49 3.03 17.15
C SER A 67 -8.66 4.52 17.50
N MET A 68 -9.34 5.30 16.64
CA MET A 68 -9.51 6.73 16.84
C MET A 68 -10.47 7.05 17.98
N ALA A 69 -10.19 8.16 18.70
CA ALA A 69 -11.09 8.67 19.74
C ALA A 69 -12.48 8.99 19.15
N GLY A 70 -13.53 8.68 19.92
CA GLY A 70 -14.92 8.91 19.54
C GLY A 70 -15.54 7.84 18.63
N LYS A 71 -14.79 6.81 18.25
CA LYS A 71 -15.35 5.62 17.60
C LYS A 71 -15.90 4.66 18.65
N GLU A 72 -17.08 4.11 18.39
CA GLU A 72 -17.65 3.06 19.20
C GLU A 72 -16.83 1.77 19.04
N LYS A 73 -16.33 1.24 20.16
CA LYS A 73 -15.50 0.04 20.16
C LYS A 73 -16.33 -1.14 20.65
N THR A 74 -16.55 -2.10 19.79
CA THR A 74 -17.27 -3.33 20.10
C THR A 74 -16.36 -4.46 20.66
N GLY A 75 -15.06 -4.15 20.83
CA GLY A 75 -14.07 -5.09 21.33
C GLY A 75 -12.64 -4.61 21.14
N PRO A 76 -11.63 -5.49 21.28
CA PRO A 76 -10.25 -5.18 20.96
C PRO A 76 -10.10 -4.75 19.50
N VAL A 77 -9.39 -3.65 19.25
CA VAL A 77 -9.08 -3.20 17.90
C VAL A 77 -7.76 -3.84 17.47
N GLY A 78 -7.86 -4.84 16.58
CA GLY A 78 -6.69 -5.50 16.00
C GLY A 78 -5.93 -4.57 15.02
N ALA A 79 -4.62 -4.73 14.96
CA ALA A 79 -3.83 -4.07 13.93
C ALA A 79 -4.07 -4.71 12.56
N SER A 80 -4.13 -3.89 11.50
CA SER A 80 -4.11 -4.37 10.11
C SER A 80 -2.68 -4.53 9.58
N GLY A 81 -1.73 -3.78 10.13
CA GLY A 81 -0.32 -3.79 9.77
C GLY A 81 0.46 -2.71 10.49
N TRP A 82 1.75 -2.62 10.19
CA TRP A 82 2.69 -1.71 10.82
C TRP A 82 3.58 -1.06 9.77
N ILE A 83 3.72 0.25 9.81
CA ILE A 83 4.69 0.97 8.96
C ILE A 83 5.99 1.11 9.73
N ASP A 84 7.02 0.41 9.28
CA ASP A 84 8.36 0.40 9.87
C ASP A 84 9.34 1.35 9.16
N LYS A 85 9.03 1.78 7.95
CA LYS A 85 9.86 2.70 7.17
C LYS A 85 9.00 3.68 6.38
N MET A 86 9.48 4.89 6.26
CA MET A 86 8.81 5.94 5.50
C MET A 86 9.82 6.63 4.57
N GLU A 87 9.37 7.02 3.38
CA GLU A 87 10.19 7.68 2.36
C GLU A 87 9.42 8.82 1.69
N VAL A 88 10.17 9.83 1.27
CA VAL A 88 9.68 10.85 0.33
C VAL A 88 10.02 10.39 -1.08
N ARG A 89 9.03 10.35 -1.97
CA ARG A 89 9.20 9.96 -3.37
C ARG A 89 8.63 11.02 -4.32
N GLY A 90 9.07 10.95 -5.58
CA GLY A 90 8.57 11.83 -6.62
C GLY A 90 8.65 13.32 -6.27
N ALA A 91 7.55 14.05 -6.46
CA ALA A 91 7.45 15.49 -6.18
C ALA A 91 7.21 15.84 -4.69
N GLY A 92 7.39 14.89 -3.76
CA GLY A 92 7.15 15.07 -2.33
C GLY A 92 6.02 14.19 -1.76
N GLU A 93 5.74 13.09 -2.41
CA GLU A 93 4.80 12.08 -1.91
C GLU A 93 5.38 11.37 -0.70
N ILE A 94 4.54 11.04 0.28
CA ILE A 94 4.93 10.22 1.44
C ILE A 94 4.50 8.79 1.19
N TRP A 95 5.47 7.89 1.26
CA TRP A 95 5.28 6.45 1.13
C TRP A 95 5.70 5.74 2.41
N GLY A 96 4.93 4.72 2.82
CA GLY A 96 5.23 3.87 3.97
C GLY A 96 5.41 2.43 3.55
N ARG A 97 6.46 1.78 4.09
CA ARG A 97 6.62 0.34 3.98
C ARG A 97 5.79 -0.32 5.06
N VAL A 98 4.89 -1.21 4.65
CA VAL A 98 3.94 -1.84 5.57
C VAL A 98 4.21 -3.33 5.71
N LYS A 99 4.19 -3.79 6.96
CA LYS A 99 4.14 -5.20 7.33
C LYS A 99 2.69 -5.54 7.67
N TRP A 100 2.01 -6.18 6.73
CA TRP A 100 0.62 -6.58 6.91
C TRP A 100 0.49 -7.74 7.89
N THR A 101 -0.60 -7.76 8.67
CA THR A 101 -1.01 -8.96 9.39
C THR A 101 -1.59 -9.99 8.42
N GLU A 102 -1.59 -11.26 8.79
CA GLU A 102 -2.20 -12.33 7.99
C GLU A 102 -3.67 -12.04 7.65
N GLN A 103 -4.43 -11.58 8.63
CA GLN A 103 -5.83 -11.21 8.45
C GLN A 103 -5.99 -10.05 7.44
N ALA A 104 -5.15 -9.03 7.52
CA ALA A 104 -5.20 -7.94 6.56
C ALA A 104 -4.82 -8.38 5.15
N ALA A 105 -3.81 -9.25 5.02
CA ALA A 105 -3.40 -9.82 3.75
C ALA A 105 -4.55 -10.59 3.08
N GLU A 106 -5.27 -11.43 3.82
CA GLU A 106 -6.46 -12.13 3.34
C GLU A 106 -7.57 -11.15 2.92
N LEU A 107 -7.86 -10.15 3.75
CA LEU A 107 -8.92 -9.18 3.48
C LEU A 107 -8.63 -8.30 2.26
N ILE A 108 -7.37 -7.99 2.00
CA ILE A 108 -6.92 -7.24 0.81
C ILE A 108 -6.99 -8.13 -0.43
N SER A 109 -6.43 -9.34 -0.39
CA SER A 109 -6.40 -10.26 -1.53
C SER A 109 -7.80 -10.69 -1.97
N THR A 110 -8.72 -10.88 -1.03
CA THR A 110 -10.13 -11.18 -1.30
C THR A 110 -10.98 -9.93 -1.57
N ARG A 111 -10.36 -8.74 -1.64
CA ARG A 111 -11.00 -7.44 -1.90
C ARG A 111 -12.10 -7.07 -0.91
N LYS A 112 -12.07 -7.61 0.28
CA LYS A 112 -12.95 -7.17 1.37
C LYS A 112 -12.56 -5.78 1.89
N TYR A 113 -11.27 -5.40 1.73
CA TYR A 113 -10.76 -4.03 1.89
C TYR A 113 -9.97 -3.61 0.66
N ARG A 114 -10.17 -2.35 0.23
CA ARG A 114 -9.61 -1.85 -1.04
C ARG A 114 -8.75 -0.59 -0.90
N TYR A 115 -8.95 0.20 0.15
CA TYR A 115 -8.37 1.53 0.25
C TYR A 115 -7.62 1.72 1.56
N ILE A 116 -6.64 2.62 1.50
CA ILE A 116 -5.87 3.10 2.65
C ILE A 116 -6.32 4.52 2.98
N SER A 117 -6.47 4.80 4.28
CA SER A 117 -6.78 6.13 4.79
C SER A 117 -5.81 6.50 5.91
N PRO A 118 -4.87 7.43 5.70
CA PRO A 118 -3.95 7.88 6.75
C PRO A 118 -4.65 8.78 7.77
N VAL A 119 -4.08 8.78 8.97
CA VAL A 119 -4.41 9.70 10.07
C VAL A 119 -3.21 10.59 10.31
N PHE A 120 -3.43 11.89 10.35
CA PHE A 120 -2.37 12.87 10.53
C PHE A 120 -2.78 14.03 11.41
N ASP A 121 -1.80 14.68 12.02
CA ASP A 121 -1.98 15.97 12.69
C ASP A 121 -1.59 17.10 11.75
N TYR A 122 -2.33 18.18 11.78
CA TYR A 122 -2.12 19.34 10.91
C TYR A 122 -2.29 20.67 11.68
N ASP A 123 -1.63 21.71 11.17
CA ASP A 123 -1.81 23.07 11.70
C ASP A 123 -3.16 23.63 11.28
N LYS A 124 -3.94 24.10 12.26
CA LYS A 124 -5.31 24.58 12.03
C LYS A 124 -5.39 25.79 11.08
N ASN A 125 -4.39 26.65 11.11
CA ASN A 125 -4.43 27.93 10.39
C ASN A 125 -3.91 27.76 8.95
N THR A 126 -2.84 26.98 8.77
CA THR A 126 -2.18 26.80 7.48
C THR A 126 -2.65 25.53 6.74
N ARG A 127 -3.37 24.64 7.42
CA ARG A 127 -3.78 23.33 6.91
C ARG A 127 -2.58 22.42 6.51
N GLU A 128 -1.37 22.80 6.94
CA GLU A 128 -0.17 22.02 6.70
C GLU A 128 -0.15 20.74 7.54
N ILE A 129 0.12 19.61 6.90
CA ILE A 129 0.27 18.32 7.56
C ILE A 129 1.62 18.30 8.27
N MET A 130 1.62 17.91 9.54
CA MET A 130 2.78 18.01 10.42
C MET A 130 3.42 16.66 10.72
N ASN A 131 2.62 15.62 10.90
CA ASN A 131 3.05 14.24 11.16
C ASN A 131 1.95 13.26 10.83
N LEU A 132 2.34 12.02 10.57
CA LEU A 132 1.43 10.87 10.48
C LEU A 132 1.29 10.19 11.83
N VAL A 133 0.11 9.68 12.12
CA VAL A 133 -0.24 9.07 13.42
C VAL A 133 -0.53 7.58 13.27
N SER A 134 -1.29 7.21 12.24
CA SER A 134 -1.69 5.85 11.92
C SER A 134 -2.23 5.78 10.50
N PHE A 135 -2.64 4.61 10.06
CA PHE A 135 -3.45 4.43 8.85
C PHE A 135 -4.59 3.46 9.12
N ALA A 136 -5.55 3.37 8.22
CA ALA A 136 -6.61 2.38 8.29
C ALA A 136 -6.86 1.73 6.93
N LEU A 137 -7.22 0.45 6.95
CA LEU A 137 -7.93 -0.19 5.86
C LEU A 137 -9.40 0.26 5.89
N THR A 138 -9.94 0.69 4.76
CA THR A 138 -11.32 1.18 4.67
C THR A 138 -11.95 0.90 3.30
N ASN A 139 -13.27 0.85 3.25
CA ASN A 139 -14.03 0.79 2.02
C ASN A 139 -14.76 2.11 1.70
N ASN A 140 -14.67 3.10 2.61
CA ASN A 140 -15.28 4.40 2.41
C ASN A 140 -14.23 5.54 2.40
N PRO A 141 -13.45 5.64 1.31
CA PRO A 141 -12.38 6.63 1.20
C PRO A 141 -12.95 8.04 1.04
N ASN A 142 -12.33 9.02 1.71
CA ASN A 142 -12.73 10.42 1.61
C ASN A 142 -11.92 11.22 0.56
N LEU A 143 -10.87 10.67 -0.03
CA LEU A 143 -10.08 11.32 -1.07
C LEU A 143 -10.04 10.54 -2.37
N LEU A 144 -10.03 11.32 -3.47
CA LEU A 144 -9.75 10.84 -4.81
C LEU A 144 -8.22 10.77 -4.98
N LEU A 145 -7.63 9.62 -4.71
CA LEU A 145 -6.29 9.29 -5.19
C LEU A 145 -6.41 8.38 -6.41
N ARG A 146 -5.45 8.50 -7.33
CA ARG A 146 -5.33 7.57 -8.44
C ARG A 146 -5.16 6.16 -7.88
N ALA A 147 -5.89 5.22 -8.46
CA ALA A 147 -5.67 3.80 -8.22
C ALA A 147 -4.19 3.49 -8.44
N VAL A 148 -3.55 2.83 -7.48
CA VAL A 148 -2.12 2.44 -7.57
C VAL A 148 -1.88 1.49 -8.75
N ALA A 149 -2.93 0.86 -9.28
CA ALA A 149 -2.91 -0.02 -10.44
C ALA A 149 -2.50 0.67 -11.77
N THR A 150 -2.28 1.99 -11.81
CA THR A 150 -1.93 2.73 -13.04
C THR A 150 -0.68 3.58 -12.90
N GLN A 151 0.19 3.34 -11.95
CA GLN A 151 1.47 4.04 -11.90
C GLN A 151 2.52 3.28 -12.74
N GLU A 152 2.67 3.70 -13.98
CA GLU A 152 3.93 3.56 -14.70
C GLU A 152 5.03 4.23 -13.86
N GLY A 153 5.93 3.43 -13.27
CA GLY A 153 7.06 3.94 -12.50
C GLY A 153 7.19 3.45 -11.06
N ALA A 154 6.30 2.60 -10.54
CA ALA A 154 6.66 1.81 -9.37
C ALA A 154 7.91 0.98 -9.72
N PRO A 155 8.97 0.96 -8.87
CA PRO A 155 10.07 0.07 -9.12
C PRO A 155 9.47 -1.34 -9.25
N LYS A 156 9.61 -1.95 -10.45
CA LYS A 156 9.29 -3.36 -10.63
C LYS A 156 10.15 -4.11 -9.62
N MET A 157 9.55 -4.54 -8.52
CA MET A 157 10.21 -5.52 -7.69
C MET A 157 10.48 -6.72 -8.61
N PRO A 158 11.69 -7.31 -8.63
CA PRO A 158 11.92 -8.55 -9.35
C PRO A 158 10.88 -9.54 -8.83
N GLY A 159 9.94 -9.89 -9.70
CA GLY A 159 8.64 -10.37 -9.32
C GLY A 159 8.67 -11.70 -8.59
N LEU A 160 7.65 -11.93 -7.79
CA LEU A 160 7.29 -13.25 -7.31
C LEU A 160 7.27 -14.26 -8.48
N LYS A 161 6.81 -13.81 -9.67
CA LYS A 161 6.88 -14.55 -10.93
C LYS A 161 8.31 -15.01 -11.27
N GLU A 162 9.31 -14.12 -11.22
CA GLU A 162 10.72 -14.46 -11.50
C GLU A 162 11.31 -15.39 -10.43
N LYS A 163 10.97 -15.14 -9.15
CA LYS A 163 11.40 -16.04 -8.06
C LYS A 163 10.74 -17.39 -8.15
N LEU A 164 9.46 -17.44 -8.52
CA LEU A 164 8.72 -18.69 -8.68
C LEU A 164 9.23 -19.47 -9.91
N VAL A 165 9.43 -18.77 -11.03
CA VAL A 165 10.03 -19.36 -12.24
C VAL A 165 11.43 -19.90 -11.95
N LYS A 166 12.26 -19.14 -11.21
CA LYS A 166 13.58 -19.63 -10.78
C LYS A 166 13.47 -20.85 -9.88
N ALA A 167 12.61 -20.83 -8.88
CA ALA A 167 12.41 -21.98 -7.97
C ALA A 167 11.90 -23.21 -8.73
N MET A 168 11.01 -23.04 -9.70
CA MET A 168 10.51 -24.13 -10.54
C MET A 168 11.60 -24.68 -11.48
N ASN A 169 12.46 -23.84 -12.02
CA ASN A 169 13.62 -24.27 -12.80
C ASN A 169 14.62 -25.06 -11.94
N ASP A 170 14.94 -24.55 -10.74
CA ASP A 170 15.82 -25.24 -9.78
C ASP A 170 15.22 -26.60 -9.36
N MET A 171 13.90 -26.69 -9.23
CA MET A 171 13.21 -27.96 -8.96
C MET A 171 13.25 -28.92 -10.16
N ALA A 172 13.10 -28.42 -11.38
CA ALA A 172 13.17 -29.24 -12.60
C ALA A 172 14.59 -29.78 -12.83
N GLU A 173 15.63 -28.96 -12.60
CA GLU A 173 17.03 -29.37 -12.71
C GLU A 173 17.43 -30.45 -11.70
N ASN A 174 16.85 -30.43 -10.50
CA ASN A 174 17.14 -31.36 -9.42
C ASN A 174 16.19 -32.57 -9.37
N ALA A 175 15.18 -32.65 -10.24
CA ALA A 175 14.26 -33.79 -10.29
C ALA A 175 14.97 -35.01 -10.93
N GLU A 176 14.92 -36.15 -10.27
CA GLU A 176 15.46 -37.42 -10.80
C GLU A 176 14.46 -38.12 -11.75
N ASP A 177 13.16 -37.78 -11.62
CA ASP A 177 12.08 -38.36 -12.40
C ASP A 177 11.70 -37.50 -13.62
N GLU A 178 11.76 -38.05 -14.81
CA GLU A 178 11.46 -37.34 -16.06
C GLU A 178 9.98 -36.93 -16.15
N ALA A 179 9.07 -37.68 -15.57
CA ALA A 179 7.65 -37.31 -15.50
C ALA A 179 7.41 -36.08 -14.63
N VAL A 180 8.22 -35.89 -13.57
CA VAL A 180 8.18 -34.68 -12.73
C VAL A 180 8.70 -33.47 -13.49
N LYS A 181 9.77 -33.60 -14.24
CA LYS A 181 10.31 -32.51 -15.09
C LYS A 181 9.31 -32.07 -16.14
N GLU A 182 8.67 -33.02 -16.82
CA GLU A 182 7.64 -32.73 -17.82
C GLU A 182 6.41 -32.02 -17.21
N SER A 183 6.00 -32.45 -16.02
CA SER A 183 4.90 -31.80 -15.29
C SER A 183 5.21 -30.34 -14.86
N ILE A 184 6.45 -30.08 -14.41
CA ILE A 184 6.93 -28.74 -14.08
C ILE A 184 6.98 -27.86 -15.35
N ALA A 185 7.55 -28.38 -16.43
CA ALA A 185 7.65 -27.66 -17.72
C ALA A 185 6.26 -27.29 -18.26
N LYS A 186 5.29 -28.21 -18.19
CA LYS A 186 3.91 -27.96 -18.58
C LYS A 186 3.25 -26.87 -17.70
N CYS A 187 3.41 -26.95 -16.38
CA CYS A 187 2.89 -25.94 -15.46
C CYS A 187 3.48 -24.55 -15.74
N MET A 188 4.77 -24.48 -16.06
CA MET A 188 5.44 -23.24 -16.43
C MET A 188 4.89 -22.66 -17.74
N ALA A 189 4.70 -23.50 -18.77
CA ALA A 189 4.12 -23.08 -20.04
C ALA A 189 2.68 -22.57 -19.91
N ASP A 190 1.86 -23.26 -19.11
CA ASP A 190 0.46 -22.92 -18.94
C ASP A 190 0.22 -21.62 -18.13
N HIS A 191 1.13 -21.29 -17.19
CA HIS A 191 0.93 -20.18 -16.26
C HIS A 191 1.92 -19.02 -16.42
N PHE A 192 3.07 -19.24 -17.06
CA PHE A 192 4.14 -18.25 -17.17
C PHE A 192 4.67 -18.07 -18.61
N GLY A 193 4.17 -18.83 -19.58
CA GLY A 193 4.52 -18.69 -21.00
C GLY A 193 4.11 -17.33 -21.51
N ASP A 194 5.04 -16.57 -22.04
CA ASP A 194 4.78 -15.31 -22.73
C ASP A 194 4.00 -15.61 -24.00
N GLY A 195 2.75 -15.13 -24.07
CA GLY A 195 1.93 -15.26 -25.26
C GLY A 195 2.37 -14.28 -26.36
N GLU A 196 3.53 -14.51 -26.98
CA GLU A 196 3.81 -13.93 -28.29
C GLU A 196 3.04 -14.76 -29.35
N LYS A 197 1.91 -14.18 -29.81
CA LYS A 197 1.33 -14.59 -31.08
C LYS A 197 2.24 -14.11 -32.21
N PRO A 198 2.62 -14.96 -33.18
CA PRO A 198 3.29 -14.49 -34.39
C PRO A 198 2.34 -13.57 -35.16
N GLU A 199 2.79 -12.36 -35.48
CA GLU A 199 2.16 -11.50 -36.47
C GLU A 199 2.20 -12.24 -37.81
N GLU A 200 1.02 -12.58 -38.36
CA GLU A 200 0.90 -12.99 -39.76
C GLU A 200 1.05 -11.72 -40.61
N GLU A 201 2.15 -11.66 -41.34
CA GLU A 201 2.34 -10.73 -42.45
C GLU A 201 1.37 -11.12 -43.59
N GLU A 202 0.52 -10.18 -44.02
CA GLU A 202 0.01 -10.01 -45.36
C GLU A 202 0.24 -8.58 -45.87
#